data_1667e490ccd6d9857b3ba05570f04fc1
#
_entry.id   1667e490ccd6d9857b3ba05570f04fc1
#
_cell.length_a   1.000
_cell.length_b   1.000
_cell.length_c   1.000
_cell.angle_alpha   90.00
_cell.angle_beta   90.00
_cell.angle_gamma   90.00
#
_symmetry.space_group_name_H-M   'P 1'
#
loop_
_entity.id
_entity.type
_entity.pdbx_description
1 polymer ?
#
loop_
_entity_poly.entity_id
_entity_poly.type
_entity_poly.pdbx_seq_one_letter_code
_entity_poly.pdbx_strand_id
1 'polypeptide(L)'
;PISAHVNYFEMMEGEETFKKYAEIGCKYIVIPWIDKEYHAGGEKNGEFLENLKKLSELAHKYGMKLGYHNHDFEFEKVNGESKLDLLYKAVSGDVLLPEIDTCWAKVGGEDPAAYLRKYSDRIEIVHLKDFVGHKNENMYGLIGVDEEQQKKASGDFEFRPIGDGL
;
A
#
# COMPACT_ATOMS: atom_id res chain seq x y z
N PRO A 1 -10.66 -5.19 14.30
CA PRO A 1 -9.98 -4.28 13.34
C PRO A 1 -10.82 -4.11 12.08
N ILE A 2 -10.73 -2.94 11.43
CA ILE A 2 -11.48 -2.71 10.19
C ILE A 2 -10.68 -3.22 8.97
N SER A 3 -9.36 -3.07 8.99
CA SER A 3 -8.43 -3.53 7.97
C SER A 3 -7.19 -4.18 8.60
N ALA A 4 -6.48 -4.97 7.80
CA ALA A 4 -5.20 -5.55 8.16
C ALA A 4 -4.23 -5.45 6.98
N HIS A 5 -2.99 -5.03 7.27
CA HIS A 5 -1.87 -5.17 6.35
C HIS A 5 -1.35 -6.61 6.41
N VAL A 6 -1.37 -7.29 5.29
CA VAL A 6 -0.94 -8.69 5.17
C VAL A 6 0.03 -8.83 4.00
N ASN A 7 1.14 -9.50 4.26
CA ASN A 7 2.15 -9.71 3.22
C ASN A 7 1.55 -10.46 2.01
N TYR A 8 1.90 -10.00 0.80
CA TYR A 8 1.41 -10.60 -0.44
C TYR A 8 1.68 -12.11 -0.52
N PHE A 9 2.86 -12.55 -0.11
CA PHE A 9 3.23 -13.96 -0.16
C PHE A 9 2.45 -14.79 0.89
N GLU A 10 2.14 -14.22 2.05
CA GLU A 10 1.24 -14.84 3.02
C GLU A 10 -0.18 -15.01 2.46
N MET A 11 -0.69 -14.01 1.74
CA MET A 11 -1.98 -14.15 1.05
C MET A 11 -1.95 -15.25 -0.02
N MET A 12 -0.81 -15.43 -0.70
CA MET A 12 -0.63 -16.47 -1.72
C MET A 12 -0.52 -17.89 -1.15
N GLU A 13 -0.31 -18.06 0.17
CA GLU A 13 -0.39 -19.36 0.84
C GLU A 13 -1.80 -19.96 0.78
N GLY A 14 -2.83 -19.11 0.59
CA GLY A 14 -4.17 -19.54 0.28
C GLY A 14 -5.26 -19.11 1.25
N GLU A 15 -6.35 -19.85 1.22
CA GLU A 15 -7.64 -19.50 1.81
C GLU A 15 -7.63 -19.31 3.33
N GLU A 16 -6.78 -20.05 4.06
CA GLU A 16 -6.71 -19.97 5.53
C GLU A 16 -6.27 -18.58 6.02
N THR A 17 -5.43 -17.88 5.27
CA THR A 17 -5.05 -16.50 5.58
C THR A 17 -6.28 -15.60 5.60
N PHE A 18 -7.10 -15.66 4.55
CA PHE A 18 -8.31 -14.82 4.45
C PHE A 18 -9.33 -15.16 5.54
N LYS A 19 -9.51 -16.44 5.84
CA LYS A 19 -10.40 -16.91 6.90
C LYS A 19 -10.02 -16.32 8.26
N LYS A 20 -8.73 -16.38 8.63
CA LYS A 20 -8.24 -15.82 9.90
C LYS A 20 -8.56 -14.33 10.04
N TYR A 21 -8.34 -13.53 9.00
CA TYR A 21 -8.60 -12.08 9.04
C TYR A 21 -10.10 -11.76 9.02
N ALA A 22 -10.91 -12.56 8.36
CA ALA A 22 -12.37 -12.44 8.41
C ALA A 22 -12.94 -12.78 9.81
N GLU A 23 -12.42 -13.84 10.47
CA GLU A 23 -12.83 -14.24 11.82
C GLU A 23 -12.60 -13.15 12.88
N ILE A 24 -11.54 -12.34 12.75
CA ILE A 24 -11.30 -11.20 13.63
C ILE A 24 -12.05 -9.92 13.21
N GLY A 25 -12.89 -10.01 12.17
CA GLY A 25 -13.81 -8.95 11.74
C GLY A 25 -13.23 -7.92 10.78
N CYS A 26 -12.12 -8.21 10.08
CA CYS A 26 -11.60 -7.33 9.03
C CYS A 26 -12.61 -7.22 7.87
N LYS A 27 -12.78 -6.01 7.35
CA LYS A 27 -13.52 -5.72 6.12
C LYS A 27 -12.58 -5.53 4.92
N TYR A 28 -11.33 -5.22 5.19
CA TYR A 28 -10.30 -5.01 4.18
C TYR A 28 -9.05 -5.82 4.55
N ILE A 29 -8.47 -6.45 3.54
CA ILE A 29 -7.17 -7.09 3.60
C ILE A 29 -6.27 -6.36 2.58
N VAL A 30 -5.17 -5.80 3.04
CA VAL A 30 -4.40 -4.82 2.29
C VAL A 30 -2.97 -5.31 2.10
N ILE A 31 -2.49 -5.34 0.87
CA ILE A 31 -1.09 -5.58 0.54
C ILE A 31 -0.32 -4.33 0.93
N PRO A 32 0.59 -4.39 1.95
CA PRO A 32 1.28 -3.20 2.45
C PRO A 32 2.38 -2.71 1.52
N TRP A 33 3.01 -3.61 0.78
CA TRP A 33 4.04 -3.36 -0.22
C TRP A 33 4.36 -4.63 -1.02
N ILE A 34 5.08 -4.47 -2.11
CA ILE A 34 5.55 -5.57 -2.95
C ILE A 34 6.94 -5.23 -3.49
N ASP A 35 7.76 -6.24 -3.79
CA ASP A 35 9.08 -6.05 -4.40
C ASP A 35 8.98 -5.36 -5.77
N LYS A 36 9.99 -4.54 -6.08
CA LYS A 36 10.02 -3.71 -7.30
C LYS A 36 9.84 -4.47 -8.61
N GLU A 37 10.19 -5.76 -8.63
CA GLU A 37 10.01 -6.63 -9.80
C GLU A 37 8.55 -6.90 -10.14
N TYR A 38 7.63 -6.74 -9.18
CA TYR A 38 6.17 -6.86 -9.35
C TYR A 38 5.49 -5.54 -9.71
N HIS A 39 6.18 -4.40 -9.56
CA HIS A 39 5.64 -3.11 -9.95
C HIS A 39 5.56 -2.96 -11.47
N ALA A 40 4.80 -1.96 -11.94
CA ALA A 40 4.76 -1.60 -13.35
C ALA A 40 6.17 -1.35 -13.90
N GLY A 41 6.50 -2.02 -15.01
CA GLY A 41 7.84 -2.05 -15.61
C GLY A 41 8.76 -3.16 -15.08
N GLY A 42 8.38 -3.87 -14.02
CA GLY A 42 9.10 -5.03 -13.51
C GLY A 42 8.75 -6.32 -14.26
N GLU A 43 9.64 -7.30 -14.22
CA GLU A 43 9.51 -8.56 -14.98
C GLU A 43 8.34 -9.45 -14.52
N LYS A 44 7.91 -9.33 -13.25
CA LYS A 44 6.80 -10.08 -12.64
C LYS A 44 5.50 -9.29 -12.53
N ASN A 45 5.42 -8.11 -13.14
CA ASN A 45 4.22 -7.28 -13.06
C ASN A 45 2.97 -8.00 -13.61
N GLY A 46 3.10 -8.70 -14.74
CA GLY A 46 1.98 -9.46 -15.31
C GLY A 46 1.46 -10.54 -14.37
N GLU A 47 2.35 -11.30 -13.74
CA GLU A 47 2.00 -12.30 -12.72
C GLU A 47 1.28 -11.70 -11.54
N PHE A 48 1.77 -10.55 -11.04
CA PHE A 48 1.14 -9.82 -9.93
C PHE A 48 -0.30 -9.42 -10.26
N LEU A 49 -0.52 -8.82 -11.44
CA LEU A 49 -1.86 -8.40 -11.87
C LEU A 49 -2.85 -9.57 -11.99
N GLU A 50 -2.39 -10.74 -12.46
CA GLU A 50 -3.22 -11.94 -12.49
C GLU A 50 -3.54 -12.48 -11.11
N ASN A 51 -2.57 -12.46 -10.20
CA ASN A 51 -2.75 -12.91 -8.82
C ASN A 51 -3.66 -11.98 -8.02
N LEU A 52 -3.66 -10.66 -8.27
CA LEU A 52 -4.59 -9.74 -7.63
C LEU A 52 -6.06 -10.14 -7.86
N LYS A 53 -6.42 -10.66 -9.03
CA LYS A 53 -7.78 -11.15 -9.32
C LYS A 53 -8.14 -12.34 -8.43
N LYS A 54 -7.24 -13.32 -8.31
CA LYS A 54 -7.43 -14.50 -7.45
C LYS A 54 -7.54 -14.13 -5.97
N LEU A 55 -6.68 -13.22 -5.50
CA LEU A 55 -6.70 -12.74 -4.12
C LEU A 55 -7.98 -11.94 -3.83
N SER A 56 -8.46 -11.16 -4.78
CA SER A 56 -9.74 -10.44 -4.67
C SER A 56 -10.92 -11.40 -4.57
N GLU A 57 -10.96 -12.46 -5.37
CA GLU A 57 -11.98 -13.51 -5.28
C GLU A 57 -11.99 -14.18 -3.90
N LEU A 58 -10.80 -14.47 -3.34
CA LEU A 58 -10.67 -15.02 -1.99
C LEU A 58 -11.14 -14.01 -0.93
N ALA A 59 -10.74 -12.75 -1.05
CA ALA A 59 -11.21 -11.70 -0.14
C ALA A 59 -12.74 -11.60 -0.14
N HIS A 60 -13.37 -11.54 -1.31
CA HIS A 60 -14.83 -11.49 -1.46
C HIS A 60 -15.52 -12.73 -0.91
N LYS A 61 -14.96 -13.92 -1.10
CA LYS A 61 -15.48 -15.17 -0.53
C LYS A 61 -15.64 -15.10 0.99
N TYR A 62 -14.73 -14.36 1.65
CA TYR A 62 -14.76 -14.16 3.11
C TYR A 62 -15.34 -12.81 3.53
N GLY A 63 -16.05 -12.12 2.64
CA GLY A 63 -16.75 -10.87 2.94
C GLY A 63 -15.81 -9.67 3.12
N MET A 64 -14.57 -9.75 2.62
CA MET A 64 -13.59 -8.68 2.65
C MET A 64 -13.35 -8.11 1.25
N LYS A 65 -12.70 -6.95 1.17
CA LYS A 65 -12.19 -6.37 -0.06
C LYS A 65 -10.66 -6.33 -0.02
N LEU A 66 -10.03 -6.55 -1.18
CA LEU A 66 -8.59 -6.46 -1.33
C LEU A 66 -8.17 -5.01 -1.56
N GLY A 67 -7.15 -4.56 -0.84
CA GLY A 67 -6.56 -3.24 -0.99
C GLY A 67 -5.06 -3.26 -1.28
N TYR A 68 -4.52 -2.14 -1.73
CA TYR A 68 -3.09 -1.89 -1.88
C TYR A 68 -2.72 -0.57 -1.22
N HIS A 69 -1.70 -0.62 -0.35
CA HIS A 69 -1.14 0.52 0.36
C HIS A 69 0.13 0.99 -0.34
N ASN A 70 0.28 2.28 -0.53
CA ASN A 70 1.45 2.86 -1.17
C ASN A 70 2.50 3.33 -0.17
N HIS A 71 3.75 3.28 -0.63
CA HIS A 71 4.87 4.06 -0.13
C HIS A 71 5.22 5.18 -1.14
N ASP A 72 6.38 5.77 -1.00
CA ASP A 72 6.85 6.83 -1.89
C ASP A 72 7.38 6.30 -3.24
N PHE A 73 7.91 5.08 -3.27
CA PHE A 73 8.49 4.49 -4.48
C PHE A 73 7.45 4.08 -5.54
N GLU A 74 6.17 3.92 -5.19
CA GLU A 74 5.10 3.73 -6.17
C GLU A 74 4.78 5.01 -6.95
N PHE A 75 5.26 6.17 -6.50
CA PHE A 75 5.16 7.42 -7.25
C PHE A 75 6.29 7.63 -8.27
N GLU A 76 7.29 6.75 -8.30
CA GLU A 76 8.25 6.70 -9.40
C GLU A 76 7.55 6.50 -10.74
N LYS A 77 8.07 7.18 -11.79
CA LYS A 77 7.42 7.20 -13.10
C LYS A 77 8.00 6.17 -14.08
N VAL A 78 7.11 5.45 -14.72
CA VAL A 78 7.40 4.60 -15.87
C VAL A 78 6.69 5.19 -17.09
N ASN A 79 7.47 5.62 -18.09
CA ASN A 79 6.95 6.31 -19.29
C ASN A 79 6.09 7.56 -18.97
N GLY A 80 6.44 8.29 -17.92
CA GLY A 80 5.78 9.54 -17.51
C GLY A 80 4.59 9.39 -16.57
N GLU A 81 4.20 8.17 -16.22
CA GLU A 81 3.07 7.86 -15.33
C GLU A 81 3.56 7.12 -14.07
N SER A 82 2.99 7.41 -12.91
CA SER A 82 3.41 6.75 -11.67
C SER A 82 3.09 5.24 -11.70
N LYS A 83 3.93 4.43 -11.05
CA LYS A 83 3.69 2.99 -10.90
C LYS A 83 2.33 2.72 -10.23
N LEU A 84 1.95 3.56 -9.26
CA LEU A 84 0.65 3.47 -8.57
C LEU A 84 -0.52 3.68 -9.54
N ASP A 85 -0.44 4.72 -10.38
CA ASP A 85 -1.47 4.99 -11.39
C ASP A 85 -1.57 3.85 -12.40
N LEU A 86 -0.43 3.32 -12.83
CA LEU A 86 -0.39 2.19 -13.75
C LEU A 86 -1.03 0.94 -13.14
N LEU A 87 -0.80 0.69 -11.85
CA LEU A 87 -1.45 -0.40 -11.11
C LEU A 87 -2.98 -0.23 -11.13
N TYR A 88 -3.48 0.95 -10.73
CA TYR A 88 -4.92 1.20 -10.66
C TYR A 88 -5.62 1.31 -12.02
N LYS A 89 -4.88 1.57 -13.09
CA LYS A 89 -5.39 1.46 -14.46
C LYS A 89 -5.49 0.01 -14.95
N ALA A 90 -4.54 -0.82 -14.53
CA ALA A 90 -4.48 -2.22 -14.96
C ALA A 90 -5.57 -3.11 -14.32
N VAL A 91 -6.10 -2.72 -13.14
CA VAL A 91 -7.13 -3.47 -12.43
C VAL A 91 -8.31 -2.58 -12.04
N SER A 92 -9.52 -3.15 -12.09
CA SER A 92 -10.75 -2.42 -11.69
C SER A 92 -10.83 -2.20 -10.17
N GLY A 93 -11.68 -1.26 -9.75
CA GLY A 93 -11.97 -0.99 -8.34
C GLY A 93 -12.59 -2.19 -7.61
N ASP A 94 -13.31 -3.04 -8.32
CA ASP A 94 -13.86 -4.28 -7.75
C ASP A 94 -12.78 -5.31 -7.39
N VAL A 95 -11.61 -5.23 -8.06
CA VAL A 95 -10.49 -6.14 -7.81
C VAL A 95 -9.56 -5.58 -6.72
N LEU A 96 -9.24 -4.28 -6.77
CA LEU A 96 -8.25 -3.70 -5.88
C LEU A 96 -8.65 -2.28 -5.48
N LEU A 97 -8.78 -2.03 -4.19
CA LEU A 97 -9.02 -0.71 -3.64
C LEU A 97 -7.70 0.02 -3.34
N PRO A 98 -7.63 1.34 -3.54
CA PRO A 98 -6.56 2.15 -2.97
C PRO A 98 -6.70 2.28 -1.45
N GLU A 99 -5.59 2.06 -0.72
CA GLU A 99 -5.39 2.61 0.61
C GLU A 99 -4.27 3.63 0.52
N ILE A 100 -4.63 4.88 0.22
CA ILE A 100 -3.63 5.94 0.06
C ILE A 100 -3.04 6.32 1.43
N ASP A 101 -1.72 6.14 1.57
CA ASP A 101 -0.96 6.69 2.70
C ASP A 101 -0.58 8.14 2.37
N THR A 102 -1.08 9.06 3.20
CA THR A 102 -0.93 10.51 2.99
C THR A 102 0.52 10.99 3.20
N CYS A 103 1.24 10.39 4.14
CA CYS A 103 2.65 10.69 4.38
C CYS A 103 3.50 10.24 3.18
N TRP A 104 3.37 8.98 2.78
CA TRP A 104 4.18 8.45 1.68
C TRP A 104 3.86 9.09 0.34
N ALA A 105 2.62 9.49 0.09
CA ALA A 105 2.28 10.30 -1.09
C ALA A 105 3.03 11.64 -1.09
N LYS A 106 3.06 12.33 0.05
CA LYS A 106 3.82 13.58 0.21
C LYS A 106 5.32 13.38 0.04
N VAL A 107 5.89 12.34 0.63
CA VAL A 107 7.32 11.95 0.50
C VAL A 107 7.67 11.60 -0.95
N GLY A 108 6.73 10.97 -1.67
CA GLY A 108 6.84 10.67 -3.11
C GLY A 108 6.73 11.89 -4.03
N GLY A 109 6.51 13.09 -3.45
CA GLY A 109 6.46 14.36 -4.20
C GLY A 109 5.08 14.72 -4.74
N GLU A 110 4.04 14.01 -4.31
CA GLU A 110 2.66 14.23 -4.75
C GLU A 110 1.84 15.01 -3.69
N ASP A 111 0.72 15.59 -4.11
CA ASP A 111 -0.28 16.15 -3.18
C ASP A 111 -1.24 15.05 -2.74
N PRO A 112 -1.21 14.64 -1.44
CA PRO A 112 -2.09 13.58 -0.94
C PRO A 112 -3.57 13.88 -1.19
N ALA A 113 -3.99 15.15 -1.00
CA ALA A 113 -5.37 15.55 -1.22
C ALA A 113 -5.78 15.45 -2.70
N ALA A 114 -4.86 15.73 -3.63
CA ALA A 114 -5.11 15.54 -5.06
C ALA A 114 -5.27 14.05 -5.41
N TYR A 115 -4.43 13.18 -4.82
CA TYR A 115 -4.56 11.72 -5.01
C TYR A 115 -5.87 11.17 -4.43
N LEU A 116 -6.27 11.60 -3.24
CA LEU A 116 -7.57 11.24 -2.66
C LEU A 116 -8.73 11.68 -3.55
N ARG A 117 -8.69 12.90 -4.10
CA ARG A 117 -9.71 13.36 -5.06
C ARG A 117 -9.70 12.57 -6.36
N LYS A 118 -8.51 12.22 -6.88
CA LYS A 118 -8.33 11.47 -8.13
C LYS A 118 -9.00 10.10 -8.08
N TYR A 119 -8.97 9.44 -6.94
CA TYR A 119 -9.51 8.10 -6.72
C TYR A 119 -10.74 8.09 -5.80
N SER A 120 -11.43 9.23 -5.64
CA SER A 120 -12.56 9.38 -4.71
C SER A 120 -13.75 8.45 -4.98
N ASP A 121 -13.91 7.99 -6.21
CA ASP A 121 -14.92 7.01 -6.62
C ASP A 121 -14.54 5.56 -6.29
N ARG A 122 -13.30 5.33 -5.83
CA ARG A 122 -12.72 4.01 -5.63
C ARG A 122 -12.14 3.80 -4.22
N ILE A 123 -11.82 4.90 -3.50
CA ILE A 123 -11.25 4.84 -2.14
C ILE A 123 -12.35 4.58 -1.12
N GLU A 124 -12.15 3.59 -0.26
CA GLU A 124 -13.02 3.31 0.91
C GLU A 124 -12.28 3.44 2.24
N ILE A 125 -10.94 3.32 2.21
CA ILE A 125 -10.06 3.44 3.37
C ILE A 125 -8.87 4.33 3.03
N VAL A 126 -8.33 5.01 4.04
CA VAL A 126 -7.17 5.91 3.92
C VAL A 126 -6.23 5.63 5.07
N HIS A 127 -4.94 5.56 4.82
CA HIS A 127 -3.93 5.54 5.86
C HIS A 127 -3.49 6.98 6.15
N LEU A 128 -4.11 7.59 7.16
CA LEU A 128 -3.72 8.92 7.61
C LEU A 128 -2.42 8.83 8.42
N LYS A 129 -1.41 9.54 7.97
CA LYS A 129 -0.08 9.53 8.56
C LYS A 129 0.57 10.89 8.36
N ASP A 130 1.28 11.36 9.37
CA ASP A 130 1.95 12.66 9.35
C ASP A 130 3.42 12.53 9.72
N PHE A 131 4.25 13.50 9.33
CA PHE A 131 5.68 13.45 9.53
C PHE A 131 6.31 14.85 9.56
N VAL A 132 7.54 14.92 10.06
CA VAL A 132 8.45 16.08 9.92
C VAL A 132 9.78 15.62 9.31
N GLY A 133 10.57 16.57 8.80
CA GLY A 133 11.89 16.33 8.24
C GLY A 133 11.86 16.03 6.75
N HIS A 134 12.93 15.39 6.26
CA HIS A 134 13.17 15.19 4.83
C HIS A 134 13.39 13.72 4.49
N LYS A 135 13.01 13.36 3.27
CA LYS A 135 13.28 12.04 2.70
C LYS A 135 14.77 11.69 2.82
N ASN A 136 15.08 10.53 3.36
CA ASN A 136 16.43 9.99 3.46
C ASN A 136 16.44 8.47 3.24
N GLU A 137 17.62 7.91 2.97
CA GLU A 137 17.77 6.48 2.65
C GLU A 137 17.38 5.53 3.81
N ASN A 138 17.42 6.03 5.06
CA ASN A 138 17.18 5.23 6.25
C ASN A 138 15.70 5.26 6.72
N MET A 139 14.85 6.09 6.11
CA MET A 139 13.46 6.25 6.54
C MET A 139 12.63 4.96 6.47
N TYR A 140 13.01 4.02 5.58
CA TYR A 140 12.32 2.73 5.43
C TYR A 140 12.52 1.80 6.63
N GLY A 141 13.55 2.02 7.45
CA GLY A 141 13.69 1.35 8.74
C GLY A 141 12.54 1.61 9.71
N LEU A 142 11.78 2.70 9.50
CA LEU A 142 10.58 3.04 10.27
C LEU A 142 9.33 2.24 9.85
N ILE A 143 9.39 1.49 8.74
CA ILE A 143 8.27 0.65 8.26
C ILE A 143 8.14 -0.65 9.08
N GLY A 144 9.10 -0.94 9.98
CA GLY A 144 8.93 -1.99 10.98
C GLY A 144 9.35 -3.39 10.57
N VAL A 145 10.11 -3.52 9.48
CA VAL A 145 10.48 -4.84 8.93
C VAL A 145 11.69 -5.45 9.64
N ASP A 146 12.54 -4.65 10.31
CA ASP A 146 13.77 -5.14 10.96
C ASP A 146 14.22 -4.22 12.10
N GLU A 147 14.35 -4.76 13.32
CA GLU A 147 14.81 -4.00 14.50
C GLU A 147 16.24 -3.44 14.33
N GLU A 148 17.10 -4.09 13.55
CA GLU A 148 18.44 -3.58 13.26
C GLU A 148 18.41 -2.39 12.29
N GLN A 149 17.47 -2.37 11.35
CA GLN A 149 17.28 -1.25 10.45
C GLN A 149 16.62 -0.06 11.15
N GLN A 150 15.71 -0.29 12.10
CA GLN A 150 15.14 0.77 12.93
C GLN A 150 16.21 1.54 13.73
N LYS A 151 17.23 0.84 14.23
CA LYS A 151 18.36 1.46 14.96
C LYS A 151 19.28 2.29 14.06
N LYS A 152 19.26 2.07 12.75
CA LYS A 152 20.04 2.81 11.74
C LYS A 152 19.26 3.97 11.13
N ALA A 153 17.98 4.15 11.44
CA ALA A 153 17.17 5.27 10.99
C ALA A 153 17.71 6.57 11.60
N SER A 154 18.85 7.05 11.08
CA SER A 154 19.43 8.33 11.43
C SER A 154 19.02 9.36 10.38
N GLY A 155 18.40 10.43 10.81
CA GLY A 155 17.94 11.51 9.96
C GLY A 155 16.95 12.38 10.72
N ASP A 156 16.47 13.42 10.06
CA ASP A 156 15.44 14.31 10.59
C ASP A 156 14.00 13.84 10.26
N PHE A 157 13.86 12.70 9.55
CA PHE A 157 12.55 12.14 9.24
C PHE A 157 11.95 11.42 10.45
N GLU A 158 10.80 11.90 10.90
CA GLU A 158 10.10 11.36 12.07
C GLU A 158 8.59 11.39 11.86
N PHE A 159 7.89 10.29 12.18
CA PHE A 159 6.43 10.28 12.19
C PHE A 159 5.88 11.12 13.33
N ARG A 160 4.78 11.83 13.09
CA ARG A 160 4.08 12.68 14.03
C ARG A 160 2.61 12.30 14.16
N PRO A 161 1.96 12.66 15.28
CA PRO A 161 0.52 12.65 15.35
C PRO A 161 -0.07 13.50 14.23
N ILE A 162 -1.23 13.10 13.72
CA ILE A 162 -1.89 13.80 12.61
C ILE A 162 -2.21 15.24 13.03
N GLY A 163 -1.73 16.18 12.22
CA GLY A 163 -1.86 17.62 12.45
C GLY A 163 -0.65 18.28 13.13
N ASP A 164 0.35 17.49 13.55
CA ASP A 164 1.59 17.98 14.17
C ASP A 164 2.80 17.93 13.22
N GLY A 165 2.57 17.56 11.95
CA GLY A 165 3.58 17.42 10.92
C GLY A 165 3.52 18.50 9.83
N LEU A 166 3.83 18.12 8.56
CA LEU A 166 3.93 19.00 7.39
C LEU A 166 2.66 18.98 6.53
#